data_b1ca5dc25100c04878c9fff85fe7b12b
#
_entry.id   b1ca5dc25100c04878c9fff85fe7b12b
#
_cell.length_a   1.000
_cell.length_b   1.000
_cell.length_c   1.000
_cell.angle_alpha   90.00
_cell.angle_beta   90.00
_cell.angle_gamma   90.00
#
_symmetry.space_group_name_H-M   'P 1'
#
loop_
_entity.id
_entity.type
_entity.pdbx_description
1 polymer ?
#
loop_
_entity_poly.entity_id
_entity_poly.type
_entity_poly.pdbx_seq_one_letter_code
_entity_poly.pdbx_strand_id
1 'polypeptide(L)'
;MSRVSTYLNFPRNTEEAFNFYKSVFKTQFGGNGIARFSDIPPQEDMPPLPDVDKNLVMHIELPITGGHVLMGTDAPESMGFSVNFGNNVYINLEPDTRAETKKLFDALSNGGKVTMDLQDMFWGAYYGSCTDKYGVQWMFNCVETSK
;
A
#
# COMPACT_ATOMS: atom_id res chain seq x y z
N MET A 1 6.06 16.43 15.81
CA MET A 1 4.67 16.51 15.30
C MET A 1 4.00 15.15 15.27
N SER A 2 2.76 15.13 15.63
CA SER A 2 1.98 13.88 15.54
C SER A 2 1.71 13.53 14.08
N ARG A 3 1.63 12.24 13.79
CA ARG A 3 1.42 11.75 12.44
C ARG A 3 0.63 10.44 12.47
N VAL A 4 -0.18 10.24 11.45
CA VAL A 4 -0.84 8.96 11.20
C VAL A 4 -0.34 8.44 9.86
N SER A 5 -0.03 7.18 9.79
CA SER A 5 0.37 6.50 8.55
C SER A 5 -0.39 5.18 8.45
N THR A 6 -0.30 4.55 7.28
CA THR A 6 -0.88 3.22 7.07
C THR A 6 0.25 2.21 7.05
N TYR A 7 0.14 1.18 7.86
CA TYR A 7 1.15 0.12 7.92
C TYR A 7 0.58 -1.17 7.35
N LEU A 8 1.21 -1.68 6.32
CA LEU A 8 0.73 -2.87 5.60
C LEU A 8 1.65 -4.06 5.90
N ASN A 9 1.04 -5.21 6.09
CA ASN A 9 1.76 -6.47 6.26
C ASN A 9 1.47 -7.37 5.09
N PHE A 10 2.50 -7.96 4.51
CA PHE A 10 2.38 -8.94 3.45
C PHE A 10 3.14 -10.19 3.87
N PRO A 11 2.76 -11.38 3.38
CA PRO A 11 3.47 -12.60 3.80
C PRO A 11 4.92 -12.64 3.32
N ARG A 12 5.21 -12.27 2.06
CA ARG A 12 6.57 -12.29 1.51
C ARG A 12 6.76 -11.35 0.32
N ASN A 13 5.75 -10.58 -0.04
CA ASN A 13 5.77 -9.80 -1.28
C ASN A 13 5.65 -8.30 -1.07
N THR A 14 6.12 -7.80 0.08
CA THR A 14 6.07 -6.36 0.37
C THR A 14 6.85 -5.55 -0.66
N GLU A 15 8.04 -6.00 -1.04
CA GLU A 15 8.85 -5.27 -2.01
C GLU A 15 8.14 -5.15 -3.35
N GLU A 16 7.56 -6.24 -3.83
CA GLU A 16 6.81 -6.23 -5.09
C GLU A 16 5.62 -5.28 -5.02
N ALA A 17 4.87 -5.35 -3.92
CA ALA A 17 3.71 -4.48 -3.73
C ALA A 17 4.13 -3.00 -3.69
N PHE A 18 5.19 -2.68 -2.96
CA PHE A 18 5.62 -1.29 -2.83
C PHE A 18 6.27 -0.74 -4.09
N ASN A 19 6.92 -1.57 -4.89
CA ASN A 19 7.37 -1.15 -6.22
C ASN A 19 6.19 -0.81 -7.12
N PHE A 20 5.11 -1.59 -7.01
CA PHE A 20 3.87 -1.28 -7.72
C PHE A 20 3.29 0.06 -7.26
N TYR A 21 3.16 0.28 -5.95
CA TYR A 21 2.64 1.55 -5.43
C TYR A 21 3.53 2.73 -5.82
N LYS A 22 4.86 2.54 -5.79
CA LYS A 22 5.79 3.56 -6.23
C LYS A 22 5.53 3.97 -7.68
N SER A 23 5.27 3.01 -8.55
CA SER A 23 4.98 3.30 -9.95
C SER A 23 3.64 3.99 -10.13
N VAL A 24 2.64 3.64 -9.30
CA VAL A 24 1.32 4.25 -9.36
C VAL A 24 1.35 5.71 -8.91
N PHE A 25 1.95 5.97 -7.76
CA PHE A 25 1.94 7.31 -7.16
C PHE A 25 3.11 8.18 -7.64
N LYS A 26 4.09 7.59 -8.31
CA LYS A 26 5.25 8.31 -8.87
C LYS A 26 6.03 9.07 -7.81
N THR A 27 6.24 8.43 -6.68
CA THR A 27 7.01 8.96 -5.55
C THR A 27 8.24 8.10 -5.33
N GLN A 28 9.04 8.44 -4.32
CA GLN A 28 10.25 7.71 -4.00
C GLN A 28 10.14 7.16 -2.58
N PHE A 29 10.79 6.01 -2.33
CA PHE A 29 10.85 5.45 -0.99
C PHE A 29 11.47 6.46 -0.02
N GLY A 30 10.87 6.57 1.15
CA GLY A 30 11.34 7.46 2.20
C GLY A 30 12.40 6.81 3.07
N GLY A 31 12.87 7.56 4.05
CA GLY A 31 13.88 7.08 4.99
C GLY A 31 15.16 6.68 4.28
N ASN A 32 15.71 5.54 4.66
CA ASN A 32 16.93 4.99 4.07
C ASN A 32 16.63 3.95 2.98
N GLY A 33 15.45 4.00 2.38
CA GLY A 33 15.02 3.04 1.39
C GLY A 33 14.51 1.77 2.05
N ILE A 34 14.84 0.63 1.46
CA ILE A 34 14.36 -0.65 1.97
C ILE A 34 15.29 -1.16 3.07
N ALA A 35 14.74 -1.39 4.27
CA ALA A 35 15.45 -2.09 5.32
C ALA A 35 15.06 -3.57 5.26
N ARG A 36 16.05 -4.44 5.27
CA ARG A 36 15.83 -5.88 5.15
C ARG A 36 16.15 -6.56 6.47
N PHE A 37 15.64 -7.78 6.66
CA PHE A 37 15.92 -8.52 7.87
C PHE A 37 17.42 -8.79 8.03
N SER A 38 18.14 -8.94 6.93
CA SER A 38 19.59 -9.10 6.96
C SER A 38 20.33 -7.87 7.50
N ASP A 39 19.67 -6.72 7.56
CA ASP A 39 20.26 -5.49 8.11
C ASP A 39 20.24 -5.46 9.64
N ILE A 40 19.50 -6.35 10.28
CA ILE A 40 19.45 -6.44 11.73
C ILE A 40 20.74 -7.02 12.24
N PRO A 41 21.45 -6.34 13.18
CA PRO A 41 22.67 -6.92 13.74
C PRO A 41 22.39 -8.25 14.44
N PRO A 42 23.28 -9.23 14.32
CA PRO A 42 23.11 -10.51 15.03
C PRO A 42 23.02 -10.29 16.55
N GLN A 43 22.09 -11.01 17.19
CA GLN A 43 21.91 -10.96 18.63
C GLN A 43 22.04 -12.36 19.21
N GLU A 44 22.61 -12.44 20.43
CA GLU A 44 22.92 -13.73 21.04
C GLU A 44 21.69 -14.60 21.28
N ASP A 45 20.54 -13.96 21.61
CA ASP A 45 19.32 -14.66 21.97
C ASP A 45 18.42 -14.99 20.79
N MET A 46 18.84 -14.63 19.57
CA MET A 46 18.01 -14.87 18.38
C MET A 46 18.60 -15.99 17.54
N PRO A 47 17.74 -16.93 17.11
CA PRO A 47 18.20 -17.94 16.16
C PRO A 47 18.60 -17.26 14.84
N PRO A 48 19.56 -17.86 14.09
CA PRO A 48 19.93 -17.30 12.80
C PRO A 48 18.73 -17.33 11.85
N LEU A 49 18.62 -16.27 11.02
CA LEU A 49 17.56 -16.21 10.01
C LEU A 49 17.80 -17.25 8.94
N PRO A 50 16.76 -17.96 8.49
CA PRO A 50 16.86 -18.77 7.28
C PRO A 50 17.29 -17.91 6.10
N ASP A 51 18.08 -18.47 5.20
CA ASP A 51 18.56 -17.73 4.03
C ASP A 51 17.39 -17.16 3.19
N VAL A 52 16.26 -17.89 3.11
CA VAL A 52 15.10 -17.45 2.35
C VAL A 52 14.47 -16.21 2.94
N ASP A 53 14.71 -15.89 4.22
CA ASP A 53 14.10 -14.75 4.89
C ASP A 53 15.01 -13.53 4.97
N LYS A 54 16.30 -13.67 4.68
CA LYS A 54 17.28 -12.58 4.86
C LYS A 54 16.97 -11.36 4.00
N ASN A 55 16.46 -11.58 2.80
CA ASN A 55 16.19 -10.49 1.86
C ASN A 55 14.77 -9.93 1.97
N LEU A 56 13.96 -10.49 2.85
CA LEU A 56 12.61 -9.96 3.07
C LEU A 56 12.67 -8.56 3.65
N VAL A 57 11.62 -7.80 3.41
CA VAL A 57 11.54 -6.41 3.86
C VAL A 57 11.17 -6.37 5.34
N MET A 58 12.02 -5.75 6.14
CA MET A 58 11.74 -5.46 7.53
C MET A 58 10.96 -4.16 7.66
N HIS A 59 11.28 -3.17 6.82
CA HIS A 59 10.58 -1.88 6.83
C HIS A 59 10.78 -1.15 5.51
N ILE A 60 9.72 -0.51 5.04
CA ILE A 60 9.72 0.31 3.85
C ILE A 60 8.70 1.43 4.03
N GLU A 61 8.97 2.61 3.46
CA GLU A 61 8.07 3.75 3.51
C GLU A 61 7.91 4.35 2.12
N LEU A 62 6.68 4.74 1.80
CA LEU A 62 6.40 5.39 0.52
C LEU A 62 5.36 6.47 0.72
N PRO A 63 5.67 7.75 0.42
CA PRO A 63 4.62 8.77 0.40
C PRO A 63 3.68 8.55 -0.78
N ILE A 64 2.41 8.81 -0.54
CA ILE A 64 1.37 8.74 -1.55
C ILE A 64 0.61 10.07 -1.58
N THR A 65 -0.56 10.08 -2.19
CA THR A 65 -1.40 11.28 -2.34
C THR A 65 -1.48 12.08 -1.03
N GLY A 66 -1.27 13.39 -1.13
CA GLY A 66 -1.38 14.27 0.02
C GLY A 66 -0.27 14.15 1.04
N GLY A 67 0.79 13.43 0.73
CA GLY A 67 1.90 13.23 1.65
C GLY A 67 1.65 12.16 2.71
N HIS A 68 0.53 11.44 2.62
CA HIS A 68 0.30 10.30 3.52
C HIS A 68 1.33 9.22 3.25
N VAL A 69 1.85 8.60 4.30
CA VAL A 69 2.91 7.60 4.18
C VAL A 69 2.35 6.20 4.32
N LEU A 70 2.64 5.36 3.32
CA LEU A 70 2.46 3.92 3.46
C LEU A 70 3.75 3.35 4.03
N MET A 71 3.61 2.48 5.00
CA MET A 71 4.72 1.70 5.53
C MET A 71 4.41 0.23 5.33
N GLY A 72 5.42 -0.60 5.33
CA GLY A 72 5.20 -2.02 5.16
C GLY A 72 6.30 -2.89 5.71
N THR A 73 5.97 -4.15 5.89
CA THR A 73 6.89 -5.18 6.31
C THR A 73 6.42 -6.52 5.79
N ASP A 74 7.37 -7.41 5.58
CA ASP A 74 7.05 -8.82 5.38
C ASP A 74 6.78 -9.46 6.73
N ALA A 75 5.70 -10.24 6.80
CA ALA A 75 5.30 -10.99 7.99
C ALA A 75 5.16 -12.45 7.60
N PRO A 76 6.30 -13.17 7.44
CA PRO A 76 6.27 -14.51 6.90
C PRO A 76 5.85 -15.56 7.93
N GLU A 77 5.30 -16.65 7.44
CA GLU A 77 4.88 -17.77 8.27
C GLU A 77 6.05 -18.39 9.03
N SER A 78 7.26 -18.32 8.48
CA SER A 78 8.47 -18.83 9.13
C SER A 78 8.80 -18.11 10.44
N MET A 79 8.26 -16.90 10.62
CA MET A 79 8.43 -16.12 11.84
C MET A 79 7.18 -16.16 12.72
N GLY A 80 6.25 -17.05 12.44
CA GLY A 80 5.05 -17.22 13.25
C GLY A 80 3.88 -16.31 12.88
N PHE A 81 3.95 -15.62 11.75
CA PHE A 81 2.89 -14.73 11.32
C PHE A 81 1.88 -15.43 10.42
N SER A 82 0.65 -14.91 10.43
CA SER A 82 -0.40 -15.33 9.51
C SER A 82 -1.15 -14.07 9.09
N VAL A 83 -0.94 -13.64 7.86
CA VAL A 83 -1.54 -12.39 7.35
C VAL A 83 -2.94 -12.69 6.83
N ASN A 84 -3.92 -11.94 7.35
CA ASN A 84 -5.30 -12.01 6.91
C ASN A 84 -5.69 -10.73 6.19
N PHE A 85 -6.12 -10.84 4.94
CA PHE A 85 -6.61 -9.69 4.18
C PHE A 85 -8.12 -9.62 4.38
N GLY A 86 -8.58 -8.54 5.02
CA GLY A 86 -9.99 -8.33 5.29
C GLY A 86 -10.60 -7.30 4.35
N ASN A 87 -11.84 -6.90 4.64
CA ASN A 87 -12.57 -5.96 3.80
C ASN A 87 -13.23 -4.83 4.59
N ASN A 88 -12.78 -4.58 5.80
CA ASN A 88 -13.38 -3.56 6.66
C ASN A 88 -12.58 -2.26 6.73
N VAL A 89 -11.46 -2.15 6.00
CA VAL A 89 -10.63 -0.93 5.96
C VAL A 89 -10.30 -0.64 4.51
N TYR A 90 -10.43 0.63 4.12
CA TYR A 90 -10.05 1.14 2.81
C TYR A 90 -9.10 2.30 3.00
N ILE A 91 -8.11 2.42 2.10
CA ILE A 91 -7.33 3.64 2.01
C ILE A 91 -8.09 4.56 1.08
N ASN A 92 -8.56 5.69 1.59
CA ASN A 92 -9.38 6.62 0.83
C ASN A 92 -8.52 7.70 0.20
N LEU A 93 -8.54 7.77 -1.12
CA LEU A 93 -7.80 8.78 -1.88
C LEU A 93 -8.77 9.86 -2.36
N GLU A 94 -8.40 11.11 -2.13
CA GLU A 94 -9.21 12.26 -2.56
C GLU A 94 -8.38 13.18 -3.44
N PRO A 95 -8.09 12.75 -4.69
CA PRO A 95 -7.33 13.58 -5.61
C PRO A 95 -8.10 14.86 -5.98
N ASP A 96 -7.36 15.89 -6.40
CA ASP A 96 -7.97 17.18 -6.73
C ASP A 96 -8.80 17.14 -8.02
N THR A 97 -8.44 16.26 -8.96
CA THR A 97 -9.09 16.26 -10.28
C THR A 97 -9.67 14.89 -10.60
N ARG A 98 -10.72 14.90 -11.43
CA ARG A 98 -11.34 13.68 -11.95
C ARG A 98 -10.33 12.89 -12.80
N ALA A 99 -9.50 13.57 -13.57
CA ALA A 99 -8.51 12.92 -14.42
C ALA A 99 -7.50 12.15 -13.58
N GLU A 100 -6.99 12.74 -12.51
CA GLU A 100 -6.05 12.06 -11.61
C GLU A 100 -6.73 10.89 -10.91
N THR A 101 -7.97 11.06 -10.49
CA THR A 101 -8.75 10.02 -9.83
C THR A 101 -8.88 8.79 -10.72
N LYS A 102 -9.25 9.01 -12.00
CA LYS A 102 -9.39 7.89 -12.93
C LYS A 102 -8.07 7.21 -13.19
N LYS A 103 -7.00 7.99 -13.31
CA LYS A 103 -5.66 7.44 -13.54
C LYS A 103 -5.22 6.53 -12.39
N LEU A 104 -5.40 6.99 -11.15
CA LEU A 104 -5.07 6.19 -9.97
C LEU A 104 -5.96 4.96 -9.87
N PHE A 105 -7.26 5.12 -10.13
CA PHE A 105 -8.21 4.02 -10.09
C PHE A 105 -7.83 2.93 -11.09
N ASP A 106 -7.56 3.32 -12.33
CA ASP A 106 -7.19 2.36 -13.37
C ASP A 106 -5.89 1.64 -13.02
N ALA A 107 -4.91 2.36 -12.49
CA ALA A 107 -3.62 1.77 -12.14
C ALA A 107 -3.74 0.81 -10.94
N LEU A 108 -4.44 1.23 -9.89
CA LEU A 108 -4.55 0.41 -8.68
C LEU A 108 -5.45 -0.81 -8.87
N SER A 109 -6.47 -0.70 -9.72
CA SER A 109 -7.37 -1.84 -9.99
C SER A 109 -6.80 -2.83 -10.99
N ASN A 110 -5.75 -2.46 -11.71
CA ASN A 110 -5.15 -3.33 -12.73
C ASN A 110 -4.61 -4.61 -12.09
N GLY A 111 -5.11 -5.76 -12.55
CA GLY A 111 -4.74 -7.05 -11.98
C GLY A 111 -5.47 -7.39 -10.69
N GLY A 112 -6.24 -6.46 -10.17
CA GLY A 112 -7.04 -6.66 -8.98
C GLY A 112 -8.52 -6.79 -9.32
N LYS A 113 -9.37 -6.23 -8.45
CA LYS A 113 -10.82 -6.34 -8.61
C LYS A 113 -11.48 -4.99 -8.37
N VAL A 114 -12.26 -4.51 -9.33
CA VAL A 114 -13.10 -3.34 -9.14
C VAL A 114 -14.30 -3.76 -8.29
N THR A 115 -14.47 -3.10 -7.14
CA THR A 115 -15.61 -3.37 -6.26
C THR A 115 -16.76 -2.40 -6.50
N MET A 116 -16.43 -1.19 -6.96
CA MET A 116 -17.44 -0.23 -7.43
C MET A 116 -16.80 0.64 -8.52
N ASP A 117 -17.41 0.66 -9.70
CA ASP A 117 -16.88 1.47 -10.81
C ASP A 117 -16.92 2.95 -10.47
N LEU A 118 -15.94 3.71 -10.99
CA LEU A 118 -15.95 5.15 -10.85
C LEU A 118 -17.21 5.73 -11.48
N GLN A 119 -17.93 6.54 -10.72
CA GLN A 119 -19.19 7.12 -11.18
C GLN A 119 -19.54 8.36 -10.38
N ASP A 120 -20.36 9.21 -10.97
CA ASP A 120 -20.88 10.38 -10.26
C ASP A 120 -21.97 9.93 -9.30
N MET A 121 -21.81 10.29 -8.04
CA MET A 121 -22.75 9.94 -7.00
C MET A 121 -23.70 11.10 -6.74
N PHE A 122 -24.87 10.80 -6.17
CA PHE A 122 -25.90 11.82 -5.95
C PHE A 122 -25.45 12.94 -5.00
N TRP A 123 -24.45 12.67 -4.14
CA TRP A 123 -23.92 13.68 -3.22
C TRP A 123 -22.86 14.57 -3.87
N GLY A 124 -22.59 14.41 -5.17
CA GLY A 124 -21.72 15.30 -5.92
C GLY A 124 -20.27 14.85 -6.06
N ALA A 125 -19.95 13.66 -5.57
CA ALA A 125 -18.59 13.12 -5.67
C ALA A 125 -18.44 12.17 -6.83
N TYR A 126 -17.24 12.13 -7.41
CA TYR A 126 -16.81 11.10 -8.35
C TYR A 126 -16.14 10.02 -7.52
N TYR A 127 -16.78 8.84 -7.45
CA TYR A 127 -16.49 7.84 -6.44
C TYR A 127 -16.29 6.45 -7.04
N GLY A 128 -15.40 5.67 -6.46
CA GLY A 128 -15.22 4.28 -6.81
C GLY A 128 -14.41 3.55 -5.77
N SER A 129 -14.26 2.25 -5.92
CA SER A 129 -13.45 1.45 -5.02
C SER A 129 -12.92 0.21 -5.72
N CYS A 130 -11.80 -0.31 -5.22
CA CYS A 130 -11.20 -1.52 -5.75
C CYS A 130 -10.37 -2.22 -4.69
N THR A 131 -10.06 -3.49 -4.95
CA THR A 131 -9.05 -4.23 -4.21
C THR A 131 -7.90 -4.45 -5.18
N ASP A 132 -6.68 -4.05 -4.81
CA ASP A 132 -5.57 -4.20 -5.72
C ASP A 132 -5.11 -5.67 -5.80
N LYS A 133 -4.18 -5.95 -6.70
CA LYS A 133 -3.74 -7.34 -6.92
C LYS A 133 -2.97 -7.93 -5.72
N TYR A 134 -2.63 -7.10 -4.74
CA TYR A 134 -1.95 -7.54 -3.52
C TYR A 134 -2.90 -7.67 -2.34
N GLY A 135 -4.20 -7.38 -2.53
CA GLY A 135 -5.22 -7.55 -1.52
C GLY A 135 -5.53 -6.32 -0.70
N VAL A 136 -4.94 -5.17 -1.01
CA VAL A 136 -5.20 -3.92 -0.31
C VAL A 136 -6.40 -3.22 -0.93
N GLN A 137 -7.27 -2.67 -0.10
CA GLN A 137 -8.50 -2.03 -0.54
C GLN A 137 -8.34 -0.53 -0.63
N TRP A 138 -8.79 0.04 -1.75
CA TRP A 138 -8.68 1.45 -2.07
C TRP A 138 -10.05 2.03 -2.38
N MET A 139 -10.26 3.25 -1.95
CA MET A 139 -11.48 4.01 -2.20
C MET A 139 -11.09 5.34 -2.82
N PHE A 140 -11.91 5.86 -3.70
CA PHE A 140 -11.63 7.08 -4.45
C PHE A 140 -12.82 8.01 -4.30
N ASN A 141 -12.56 9.25 -3.91
CA ASN A 141 -13.61 10.24 -3.70
C ASN A 141 -13.09 11.61 -4.14
N CYS A 142 -13.54 12.05 -5.29
CA CYS A 142 -13.09 13.32 -5.87
C CYS A 142 -14.28 14.27 -5.94
N VAL A 143 -14.07 15.51 -5.46
CA VAL A 143 -15.13 16.50 -5.40
C VAL A 143 -15.14 17.45 -6.60
N GLU A 144 -14.18 17.32 -7.53
CA GLU A 144 -14.19 18.11 -8.75
C GLU A 144 -15.41 17.77 -9.58
N THR A 145 -16.13 18.79 -10.02
CA THR A 145 -17.34 18.58 -10.82
C THR A 145 -17.00 18.15 -12.24
N SER A 146 -17.99 17.55 -12.92
CA SER A 146 -17.80 17.00 -14.27
C SER A 146 -17.88 18.03 -15.39
N LYS A 147 -17.85 19.30 -15.08
CA LYS A 147 -17.94 20.36 -16.10
C LYS A 147 -16.83 20.30 -17.10
#